data_41383c49b68aa9fe82c738cbdfc01f0e
#
_entry.id   41383c49b68aa9fe82c738cbdfc01f0e
#
_cell.length_a   1.000
_cell.length_b   1.000
_cell.length_c   1.000
_cell.angle_alpha   90.00
_cell.angle_beta   90.00
_cell.angle_gamma   90.00
#
_symmetry.space_group_name_H-M   'P 1'
#
loop_
_entity.id
_entity.type
_entity.pdbx_description
1 polymer ?
#
loop_
_entity_poly.entity_id
_entity_poly.type
_entity_poly.pdbx_seq_one_letter_code
_entity_poly.pdbx_strand_id
1 'polypeptide(L)'
;MKNRFSFTKTAIMGLPLPDAGKRATYYDEIVPKLALRVTAAGTKTFYIVKRVGADMIWLKLGVFPDMNVENARKEAENKLGMFAGGDNPAEARRALKAEPTLAEFFKEYGTRHGMKKKSWRDDQQRYRDYLETPLGARKLSAITRESIGRILSDMERDGKAGATVNNVRALASGLFGKAIEWGYLTDNPVKGIRTRKTNKRDRFLQSHELPRFFAAVGQEPNETIRDYFLLSLLTGARRANVLAMRWNQINLAEGIWRIPDTKNGTPQNVTLSPEAVNILITRKETASGPFVFPGDGASGHLIEPKKGWQRIFDRDELTQLTARIEAAGKAFPVVEGETLTDALERARTTAKRLKLDTEGTRIEPLRIHDLRRTLGSWQAKQGASLAIIGKSLNHKSQQATAIYARLDLDPVRASVNAATAAMMEASGMKKPADVKPIRKARA
;
A
#
# COMPACT_ATOMS: atom_id res chain seq x y z
N MET A 1 -35.73 -36.65 49.69
CA MET A 1 -34.42 -37.22 49.35
C MET A 1 -33.35 -36.19 49.72
N LYS A 2 -32.23 -36.66 50.31
CA LYS A 2 -31.08 -35.77 50.56
C LYS A 2 -30.57 -35.24 49.18
N ASN A 3 -30.45 -33.94 49.03
CA ASN A 3 -29.94 -33.33 47.77
C ASN A 3 -28.40 -33.50 47.59
N ARG A 4 -27.76 -34.34 48.43
CA ARG A 4 -26.33 -34.64 48.40
C ARG A 4 -26.14 -36.15 48.59
N PHE A 5 -25.38 -36.78 47.69
CA PHE A 5 -25.03 -38.22 47.72
C PHE A 5 -23.77 -38.44 46.85
N SER A 6 -23.09 -39.58 47.07
CA SER A 6 -22.00 -39.96 46.18
C SER A 6 -22.51 -40.33 44.79
N PHE A 7 -22.10 -39.56 43.76
CA PHE A 7 -22.52 -39.85 42.40
C PHE A 7 -21.96 -41.17 41.91
N THR A 8 -22.85 -42.05 41.48
CA THR A 8 -22.54 -43.29 40.74
C THR A 8 -23.45 -43.34 39.50
N LYS A 9 -23.08 -44.10 38.47
CA LYS A 9 -23.90 -44.27 37.26
C LYS A 9 -25.32 -44.74 37.62
N THR A 10 -25.42 -45.76 38.48
CA THR A 10 -26.73 -46.32 38.90
C THR A 10 -27.56 -45.31 39.68
N ALA A 11 -26.97 -44.60 40.65
CA ALA A 11 -27.68 -43.60 41.42
C ALA A 11 -28.19 -42.43 40.56
N ILE A 12 -27.38 -41.99 39.60
CA ILE A 12 -27.77 -40.89 38.66
C ILE A 12 -28.88 -41.37 37.75
N MET A 13 -28.82 -42.60 37.24
CA MET A 13 -29.89 -43.14 36.36
C MET A 13 -31.23 -43.23 37.08
N GLY A 14 -31.23 -43.62 38.38
CA GLY A 14 -32.43 -43.80 39.22
C GLY A 14 -33.01 -42.47 39.79
N LEU A 15 -32.48 -41.29 39.47
CA LEU A 15 -33.00 -40.05 40.00
C LEU A 15 -34.39 -39.73 39.43
N PRO A 16 -35.34 -39.31 40.31
CA PRO A 16 -36.68 -38.92 39.89
C PRO A 16 -36.66 -37.68 38.99
N LEU A 17 -37.58 -37.62 38.05
CA LEU A 17 -37.77 -36.46 37.21
C LEU A 17 -38.55 -35.38 38.00
N PRO A 18 -38.13 -34.12 37.94
CA PRO A 18 -38.91 -33.03 38.55
C PRO A 18 -40.17 -32.74 37.70
N ASP A 19 -41.15 -32.05 38.33
CA ASP A 19 -42.36 -31.60 37.65
C ASP A 19 -42.05 -30.75 36.42
N ALA A 20 -43.01 -30.65 35.51
CA ALA A 20 -42.93 -29.83 34.31
C ALA A 20 -42.52 -28.40 34.64
N GLY A 21 -41.51 -27.87 33.94
CA GLY A 21 -40.96 -26.51 34.17
C GLY A 21 -39.99 -26.38 35.35
N LYS A 22 -39.89 -27.39 36.23
CA LYS A 22 -38.96 -27.39 37.35
C LYS A 22 -37.64 -28.08 37.03
N ARG A 23 -36.60 -27.83 37.89
CA ARG A 23 -35.30 -28.46 37.82
C ARG A 23 -34.91 -28.96 39.19
N ALA A 24 -34.41 -30.18 39.30
CA ALA A 24 -33.85 -30.73 40.50
C ALA A 24 -32.31 -30.59 40.47
N THR A 25 -31.71 -30.25 41.57
CA THR A 25 -30.23 -30.10 41.67
C THR A 25 -29.73 -30.99 42.82
N TYR A 26 -28.71 -31.80 42.54
CA TYR A 26 -28.07 -32.71 43.46
C TYR A 26 -26.57 -32.34 43.50
N TYR A 27 -25.93 -32.60 44.63
CA TYR A 27 -24.52 -32.32 44.86
C TYR A 27 -23.75 -33.61 45.17
N ASP A 28 -22.54 -33.73 44.64
CA ASP A 28 -21.67 -34.86 44.92
C ASP A 28 -21.07 -34.75 46.32
N GLU A 29 -20.99 -35.91 47.02
CA GLU A 29 -20.33 -35.96 48.32
C GLU A 29 -18.80 -35.94 48.21
N ILE A 30 -18.23 -36.54 47.16
CA ILE A 30 -16.79 -36.63 46.95
C ILE A 30 -16.19 -35.31 46.48
N VAL A 31 -16.86 -34.64 45.54
CA VAL A 31 -16.49 -33.30 45.07
C VAL A 31 -17.63 -32.33 45.42
N PRO A 32 -17.61 -31.68 46.59
CA PRO A 32 -18.77 -30.96 47.13
C PRO A 32 -19.32 -29.84 46.30
N LYS A 33 -18.53 -29.30 45.35
CA LYS A 33 -18.94 -28.24 44.41
C LYS A 33 -19.41 -28.77 43.05
N LEU A 34 -19.33 -30.06 42.82
CA LEU A 34 -19.91 -30.75 41.67
C LEU A 34 -21.39 -30.93 41.91
N ALA A 35 -22.19 -30.36 41.00
CA ALA A 35 -23.64 -30.49 40.99
C ALA A 35 -24.13 -31.17 39.72
N LEU A 36 -25.22 -31.93 39.86
CA LEU A 36 -25.97 -32.52 38.79
C LEU A 36 -27.34 -31.88 38.74
N ARG A 37 -27.69 -31.26 37.61
CA ARG A 37 -29.03 -30.68 37.37
C ARG A 37 -29.83 -31.61 36.46
N VAL A 38 -31.03 -32.00 36.92
CA VAL A 38 -31.99 -32.82 36.20
C VAL A 38 -33.16 -31.97 35.76
N THR A 39 -33.54 -32.05 34.50
CA THR A 39 -34.70 -31.36 33.92
C THR A 39 -35.92 -32.30 33.89
N ALA A 40 -37.12 -31.74 33.74
CA ALA A 40 -38.35 -32.53 33.56
C ALA A 40 -38.28 -33.44 32.34
N ALA A 41 -37.53 -33.10 31.28
CA ALA A 41 -37.29 -33.91 30.09
C ALA A 41 -36.22 -35.00 30.30
N GLY A 42 -35.74 -35.21 31.54
CA GLY A 42 -34.73 -36.24 31.86
C GLY A 42 -33.30 -35.91 31.53
N THR A 43 -33.00 -34.73 31.01
CA THR A 43 -31.62 -34.32 30.73
C THR A 43 -30.87 -34.08 32.05
N LYS A 44 -29.74 -34.74 32.21
CA LYS A 44 -28.89 -34.72 33.41
C LYS A 44 -27.57 -34.05 33.05
N THR A 45 -27.28 -32.88 33.65
CA THR A 45 -26.10 -32.06 33.30
C THR A 45 -25.25 -31.80 34.52
N PHE A 46 -23.94 -32.03 34.42
CA PHE A 46 -22.97 -31.71 35.45
C PHE A 46 -22.54 -30.24 35.41
N TYR A 47 -22.43 -29.64 36.59
CA TYR A 47 -22.00 -28.25 36.81
C TYR A 47 -21.03 -28.17 37.95
N ILE A 48 -20.11 -27.18 37.91
CA ILE A 48 -19.48 -26.65 39.13
C ILE A 48 -20.32 -25.51 39.64
N VAL A 49 -20.56 -25.51 40.94
CA VAL A 49 -21.25 -24.44 41.65
C VAL A 49 -20.29 -23.83 42.67
N LYS A 50 -19.85 -22.61 42.42
CA LYS A 50 -18.88 -21.88 43.27
C LYS A 50 -19.31 -20.43 43.42
N ARG A 51 -19.14 -19.88 44.64
CA ARG A 51 -19.29 -18.46 44.90
C ARG A 51 -17.96 -17.76 44.56
N VAL A 52 -18.04 -16.69 43.76
CA VAL A 52 -16.92 -15.79 43.45
C VAL A 52 -17.40 -14.36 43.72
N GLY A 53 -16.83 -13.74 44.75
CA GLY A 53 -17.34 -12.48 45.30
C GLY A 53 -18.81 -12.61 45.77
N ALA A 54 -19.68 -11.76 45.29
CA ALA A 54 -21.12 -11.80 45.60
C ALA A 54 -21.92 -12.81 44.71
N ASP A 55 -21.36 -13.28 43.59
CA ASP A 55 -22.05 -14.07 42.60
C ASP A 55 -21.89 -15.57 42.76
N MET A 56 -22.96 -16.33 42.50
CA MET A 56 -22.95 -17.79 42.41
C MET A 56 -22.78 -18.23 40.95
N ILE A 57 -21.61 -18.76 40.66
CA ILE A 57 -21.26 -19.19 39.29
C ILE A 57 -21.66 -20.68 39.11
N TRP A 58 -22.36 -20.92 37.99
CA TRP A 58 -22.72 -22.23 37.48
C TRP A 58 -21.97 -22.51 36.19
N LEU A 59 -20.90 -23.29 36.27
CA LEU A 59 -20.08 -23.65 35.11
C LEU A 59 -20.51 -25.05 34.62
N LYS A 60 -21.08 -25.14 33.41
CA LYS A 60 -21.46 -26.41 32.78
C LYS A 60 -20.19 -27.20 32.46
N LEU A 61 -20.14 -28.48 32.84
CA LEU A 61 -19.06 -29.42 32.54
C LEU A 61 -19.45 -30.32 31.35
N GLY A 62 -20.61 -31.01 31.43
CA GLY A 62 -21.05 -31.91 30.39
C GLY A 62 -22.40 -32.52 30.71
N VAL A 63 -22.92 -33.34 29.80
CA VAL A 63 -24.22 -34.02 29.92
C VAL A 63 -23.97 -35.50 30.16
N PHE A 64 -24.67 -36.08 31.15
CA PHE A 64 -24.70 -37.49 31.34
C PHE A 64 -25.67 -38.15 30.35
N PRO A 65 -25.35 -39.30 29.69
CA PRO A 65 -24.23 -40.20 29.98
C PRO A 65 -22.94 -39.86 29.18
N ASP A 66 -22.94 -38.93 28.23
CA ASP A 66 -21.77 -38.60 27.40
C ASP A 66 -20.52 -38.24 28.26
N MET A 67 -20.75 -37.53 29.37
CA MET A 67 -19.77 -37.32 30.42
C MET A 67 -20.09 -38.32 31.57
N ASN A 68 -19.16 -39.21 31.86
CA ASN A 68 -19.30 -40.12 33.00
C ASN A 68 -18.93 -39.40 34.32
N VAL A 69 -19.24 -40.04 35.47
CA VAL A 69 -19.04 -39.46 36.82
C VAL A 69 -17.55 -39.18 37.12
N GLU A 70 -16.67 -40.09 36.75
CA GLU A 70 -15.25 -39.99 36.98
C GLU A 70 -14.65 -38.78 36.22
N ASN A 71 -14.98 -38.67 34.96
CA ASN A 71 -14.56 -37.51 34.11
C ASN A 71 -15.16 -36.20 34.65
N ALA A 72 -16.41 -36.23 35.13
CA ALA A 72 -17.04 -35.05 35.71
C ALA A 72 -16.34 -34.58 36.97
N ARG A 73 -15.88 -35.52 37.87
CA ARG A 73 -15.09 -35.20 39.08
C ARG A 73 -13.74 -34.63 38.68
N LYS A 74 -13.00 -35.29 37.77
CA LYS A 74 -11.67 -34.87 37.33
C LYS A 74 -11.74 -33.46 36.70
N GLU A 75 -12.72 -33.21 35.85
CA GLU A 75 -12.89 -31.90 35.25
C GLU A 75 -13.32 -30.82 36.29
N ALA A 76 -14.14 -31.22 37.26
CA ALA A 76 -14.51 -30.34 38.38
C ALA A 76 -13.31 -29.95 39.21
N GLU A 77 -12.43 -30.87 39.56
CA GLU A 77 -11.21 -30.60 40.31
C GLU A 77 -10.25 -29.69 39.55
N ASN A 78 -10.04 -29.97 38.24
CA ASN A 78 -9.24 -29.11 37.36
C ASN A 78 -9.76 -27.67 37.33
N LYS A 79 -11.05 -27.47 37.12
CA LYS A 79 -11.65 -26.13 37.13
C LYS A 79 -11.64 -25.45 38.49
N LEU A 80 -11.81 -26.22 39.56
CA LEU A 80 -11.68 -25.67 40.93
C LEU A 80 -10.24 -25.25 41.27
N GLY A 81 -9.24 -25.97 40.73
CA GLY A 81 -7.83 -25.57 40.79
C GLY A 81 -7.56 -24.24 40.09
N MET A 82 -8.11 -24.04 38.88
CA MET A 82 -8.02 -22.75 38.16
C MET A 82 -8.63 -21.61 38.97
N PHE A 83 -9.80 -21.79 39.54
CA PHE A 83 -10.42 -20.80 40.44
C PHE A 83 -9.57 -20.51 41.68
N ALA A 84 -8.84 -21.49 42.21
CA ALA A 84 -7.96 -21.31 43.37
C ALA A 84 -6.69 -20.51 42.99
N GLY A 85 -6.22 -20.64 41.75
CA GLY A 85 -5.13 -19.86 41.19
C GLY A 85 -5.51 -18.40 40.78
N GLY A 86 -6.76 -18.01 41.02
CA GLY A 86 -7.24 -16.65 40.65
C GLY A 86 -7.90 -16.54 39.28
N ASP A 87 -7.83 -17.60 38.47
CA ASP A 87 -8.50 -17.61 37.13
C ASP A 87 -9.97 -17.94 37.28
N ASN A 88 -10.82 -17.11 36.67
CA ASN A 88 -12.27 -17.34 36.61
C ASN A 88 -12.68 -17.81 35.18
N PRO A 89 -12.83 -19.14 34.96
CA PRO A 89 -13.20 -19.64 33.63
C PRO A 89 -14.55 -19.13 33.11
N ALA A 90 -15.44 -18.70 33.98
CA ALA A 90 -16.72 -18.13 33.57
C ALA A 90 -16.56 -16.69 33.08
N GLU A 91 -15.68 -15.90 33.70
CA GLU A 91 -15.34 -14.55 33.23
C GLU A 91 -14.57 -14.61 31.93
N ALA A 92 -13.57 -15.47 31.83
CA ALA A 92 -12.82 -15.69 30.61
C ALA A 92 -13.77 -16.05 29.43
N ARG A 93 -14.78 -16.90 29.68
CA ARG A 93 -15.78 -17.25 28.67
C ARG A 93 -16.72 -16.08 28.34
N ARG A 94 -17.08 -15.24 29.35
CA ARG A 94 -17.89 -14.03 29.11
C ARG A 94 -17.09 -12.97 28.34
N ALA A 95 -15.82 -12.77 28.71
CA ALA A 95 -14.92 -11.86 28.03
C ALA A 95 -14.72 -12.28 26.57
N LEU A 96 -14.46 -13.58 26.32
CA LEU A 96 -14.35 -14.11 24.95
C LEU A 96 -15.65 -13.94 24.15
N LYS A 97 -16.82 -14.08 24.79
CA LYS A 97 -18.12 -13.84 24.13
C LYS A 97 -18.34 -12.36 23.81
N ALA A 98 -17.90 -11.47 24.69
CA ALA A 98 -18.00 -10.03 24.53
C ALA A 98 -16.93 -9.43 23.62
N GLU A 99 -15.84 -10.18 23.34
CA GLU A 99 -14.81 -9.77 22.42
C GLU A 99 -15.36 -9.51 21.01
N PRO A 100 -14.97 -8.43 20.32
CA PRO A 100 -15.46 -8.16 18.97
C PRO A 100 -14.89 -9.14 17.95
N THR A 101 -15.65 -9.39 16.90
CA THR A 101 -15.15 -9.99 15.66
C THR A 101 -14.25 -8.99 14.92
N LEU A 102 -13.44 -9.48 13.96
CA LEU A 102 -12.64 -8.57 13.15
C LEU A 102 -13.50 -7.57 12.35
N ALA A 103 -14.70 -7.97 11.91
CA ALA A 103 -15.62 -7.08 11.21
C ALA A 103 -16.15 -5.98 12.13
N GLU A 104 -16.57 -6.32 13.33
CA GLU A 104 -17.02 -5.36 14.35
C GLU A 104 -15.88 -4.41 14.73
N PHE A 105 -14.68 -4.95 14.95
CA PHE A 105 -13.49 -4.17 15.24
C PHE A 105 -13.07 -3.25 14.08
N PHE A 106 -13.15 -3.72 12.82
CA PHE A 106 -12.84 -2.91 11.65
C PHE A 106 -13.79 -1.70 11.51
N LYS A 107 -15.05 -1.88 11.84
CA LYS A 107 -16.04 -0.79 11.90
C LYS A 107 -15.66 0.23 12.98
N GLU A 108 -15.33 -0.23 14.19
CA GLU A 108 -14.84 0.63 15.27
C GLU A 108 -13.53 1.35 14.90
N TYR A 109 -12.58 0.62 14.31
CA TYR A 109 -11.34 1.18 13.78
C TYR A 109 -11.60 2.30 12.77
N GLY A 110 -12.59 2.12 11.90
CA GLY A 110 -13.02 3.14 10.94
C GLY A 110 -13.41 4.43 11.65
N THR A 111 -14.30 4.36 12.62
CA THR A 111 -14.83 5.55 13.34
C THR A 111 -13.76 6.22 14.21
N ARG A 112 -12.97 5.46 14.96
CA ARG A 112 -12.00 6.00 15.92
C ARG A 112 -10.69 6.47 15.27
N HIS A 113 -10.27 5.83 14.18
CA HIS A 113 -8.95 6.04 13.58
C HIS A 113 -8.98 6.16 12.05
N GLY A 114 -9.67 5.27 11.36
CA GLY A 114 -9.61 5.11 9.91
C GLY A 114 -9.99 6.38 9.15
N MET A 115 -11.10 7.01 9.50
CA MET A 115 -11.60 8.23 8.84
C MET A 115 -10.61 9.40 8.86
N LYS A 116 -9.66 9.42 9.80
CA LYS A 116 -8.59 10.44 9.86
C LYS A 116 -7.42 10.16 8.90
N LYS A 117 -7.38 8.97 8.29
CA LYS A 117 -6.30 8.56 7.38
C LYS A 117 -6.60 8.98 5.95
N LYS A 118 -5.65 9.63 5.28
CA LYS A 118 -5.75 9.92 3.83
C LYS A 118 -5.92 8.63 2.98
N SER A 119 -5.47 7.47 3.49
CA SER A 119 -5.56 6.16 2.81
C SER A 119 -6.75 5.29 3.26
N TRP A 120 -7.73 5.86 3.96
CA TRP A 120 -8.83 5.08 4.52
C TRP A 120 -9.62 4.29 3.45
N ARG A 121 -9.89 4.91 2.32
CA ARG A 121 -10.58 4.26 1.19
C ARG A 121 -9.82 3.03 0.69
N ASP A 122 -8.49 3.13 0.60
CA ASP A 122 -7.64 2.00 0.18
C ASP A 122 -7.64 0.89 1.24
N ASP A 123 -7.65 1.26 2.54
CA ASP A 123 -7.71 0.29 3.63
C ASP A 123 -9.05 -0.44 3.65
N GLN A 124 -10.17 0.26 3.41
CA GLN A 124 -11.49 -0.35 3.28
C GLN A 124 -11.55 -1.33 2.11
N GLN A 125 -10.99 -0.95 0.95
CA GLN A 125 -10.95 -1.84 -0.20
C GLN A 125 -10.13 -3.09 0.11
N ARG A 126 -8.91 -2.95 0.65
CA ARG A 126 -8.04 -4.09 1.02
C ARG A 126 -8.68 -5.00 2.05
N TYR A 127 -9.36 -4.42 3.05
CA TYR A 127 -10.08 -5.20 4.05
C TYR A 127 -11.16 -6.06 3.38
N ARG A 128 -12.02 -5.45 2.59
CA ARG A 128 -13.11 -6.12 1.86
C ARG A 128 -12.61 -7.22 0.94
N ASP A 129 -11.57 -6.89 0.15
CA ASP A 129 -11.08 -7.79 -0.89
C ASP A 129 -10.33 -9.01 -0.33
N TYR A 130 -9.67 -8.87 0.86
CA TYR A 130 -8.73 -9.90 1.32
C TYR A 130 -8.92 -10.39 2.75
N LEU A 131 -9.54 -9.61 3.64
CA LEU A 131 -9.61 -9.94 5.07
C LEU A 131 -11.03 -10.23 5.55
N GLU A 132 -12.04 -9.61 4.98
CA GLU A 132 -13.42 -9.70 5.45
C GLU A 132 -13.97 -11.12 5.37
N THR A 133 -13.93 -11.74 4.18
CA THR A 133 -14.45 -13.09 3.97
C THR A 133 -13.74 -14.14 4.84
N PRO A 134 -12.40 -14.24 4.88
CA PRO A 134 -11.72 -15.28 5.63
C PRO A 134 -11.65 -15.05 7.14
N LEU A 135 -11.69 -13.79 7.61
CA LEU A 135 -11.45 -13.46 9.01
C LEU A 135 -12.55 -12.63 9.67
N GLY A 136 -13.42 -11.97 8.89
CA GLY A 136 -14.38 -11.00 9.42
C GLY A 136 -15.26 -11.50 10.54
N ALA A 137 -15.74 -12.74 10.43
CA ALA A 137 -16.60 -13.39 11.45
C ALA A 137 -15.80 -13.96 12.65
N ARG A 138 -14.47 -13.98 12.59
CA ARG A 138 -13.64 -14.53 13.67
C ARG A 138 -13.44 -13.50 14.78
N LYS A 139 -13.42 -13.95 16.04
CA LYS A 139 -13.00 -13.15 17.19
C LYS A 139 -11.53 -12.78 17.04
N LEU A 140 -11.13 -11.59 17.52
CA LEU A 140 -9.75 -11.10 17.36
C LEU A 140 -8.72 -12.08 17.92
N SER A 141 -8.96 -12.65 19.10
CA SER A 141 -8.09 -13.65 19.75
C SER A 141 -7.98 -14.98 18.99
N ALA A 142 -8.98 -15.30 18.16
CA ALA A 142 -8.99 -16.51 17.34
C ALA A 142 -8.22 -16.37 16.01
N ILE A 143 -7.70 -15.16 15.73
CA ILE A 143 -6.92 -14.89 14.51
C ILE A 143 -5.45 -15.10 14.82
N THR A 144 -4.86 -16.14 14.25
CA THR A 144 -3.49 -16.55 14.47
C THR A 144 -2.55 -16.05 13.34
N ARG A 145 -1.24 -16.09 13.63
CA ARG A 145 -0.21 -15.84 12.60
C ARG A 145 -0.37 -16.75 11.39
N GLU A 146 -0.72 -18.01 11.63
CA GLU A 146 -0.92 -19.00 10.58
C GLU A 146 -2.10 -18.61 9.66
N SER A 147 -3.24 -18.20 10.23
CA SER A 147 -4.40 -17.79 9.43
C SER A 147 -4.11 -16.58 8.53
N ILE A 148 -3.36 -15.60 9.05
CA ILE A 148 -2.92 -14.44 8.25
C ILE A 148 -1.89 -14.88 7.21
N GLY A 149 -0.92 -15.71 7.61
CA GLY A 149 0.10 -16.23 6.71
C GLY A 149 -0.50 -16.98 5.52
N ARG A 150 -1.55 -17.77 5.74
CA ARG A 150 -2.29 -18.49 4.70
C ARG A 150 -2.90 -17.52 3.69
N ILE A 151 -3.62 -16.49 4.15
CA ILE A 151 -4.20 -15.46 3.27
C ILE A 151 -3.14 -14.81 2.39
N LEU A 152 -2.00 -14.42 2.98
CA LEU A 152 -0.93 -13.78 2.21
C LEU A 152 -0.31 -14.75 1.19
N SER A 153 -0.20 -16.03 1.51
CA SER A 153 0.30 -17.08 0.60
C SER A 153 -0.72 -17.39 -0.51
N ASP A 154 -2.01 -17.39 -0.19
CA ASP A 154 -3.08 -17.55 -1.18
C ASP A 154 -3.06 -16.39 -2.18
N MET A 155 -2.89 -15.16 -1.71
CA MET A 155 -2.72 -13.99 -2.59
C MET A 155 -1.52 -14.13 -3.55
N GLU A 156 -0.41 -14.71 -3.08
CA GLU A 156 0.77 -14.98 -3.93
C GLU A 156 0.47 -16.04 -4.98
N ARG A 157 -0.18 -17.13 -4.60
CA ARG A 157 -0.60 -18.20 -5.51
C ARG A 157 -1.56 -17.66 -6.58
N ASP A 158 -2.43 -16.70 -6.22
CA ASP A 158 -3.34 -16.02 -7.14
C ASP A 158 -2.63 -14.94 -8.00
N GLY A 159 -1.30 -14.89 -8.00
CA GLY A 159 -0.51 -13.99 -8.84
C GLY A 159 -0.52 -12.52 -8.39
N LYS A 160 -0.92 -12.20 -7.15
CA LYS A 160 -0.89 -10.82 -6.66
C LYS A 160 0.54 -10.35 -6.46
N ALA A 161 0.83 -9.13 -6.90
CA ALA A 161 2.15 -8.53 -6.75
C ALA A 161 2.57 -8.47 -5.27
N GLY A 162 3.85 -8.73 -4.97
CA GLY A 162 4.38 -8.70 -3.60
C GLY A 162 4.14 -7.38 -2.86
N ALA A 163 4.06 -6.25 -3.59
CA ALA A 163 3.67 -4.96 -3.00
C ALA A 163 2.21 -4.95 -2.50
N THR A 164 1.28 -5.60 -3.22
CA THR A 164 -0.12 -5.73 -2.79
C THR A 164 -0.22 -6.60 -1.55
N VAL A 165 0.47 -7.73 -1.52
CA VAL A 165 0.55 -8.63 -0.37
C VAL A 165 1.11 -7.89 0.86
N ASN A 166 2.18 -7.10 0.68
CA ASN A 166 2.77 -6.29 1.75
C ASN A 166 1.81 -5.21 2.27
N ASN A 167 0.99 -4.61 1.40
CA ASN A 167 0.00 -3.62 1.81
C ASN A 167 -1.12 -4.25 2.66
N VAL A 168 -1.59 -5.44 2.32
CA VAL A 168 -2.58 -6.18 3.12
C VAL A 168 -1.98 -6.59 4.47
N ARG A 169 -0.73 -7.10 4.47
CA ARG A 169 0.01 -7.38 5.70
C ARG A 169 0.14 -6.13 6.59
N ALA A 170 0.47 -4.98 6.01
CA ALA A 170 0.61 -3.71 6.73
C ALA A 170 -0.72 -3.25 7.32
N LEU A 171 -1.83 -3.39 6.59
CA LEU A 171 -3.17 -3.10 7.09
C LEU A 171 -3.50 -4.01 8.29
N ALA A 172 -3.33 -5.33 8.14
CA ALA A 172 -3.56 -6.27 9.22
C ALA A 172 -2.69 -5.94 10.45
N SER A 173 -1.39 -5.66 10.26
CA SER A 173 -0.50 -5.25 11.35
C SER A 173 -0.96 -3.98 12.07
N GLY A 174 -1.47 -3.01 11.31
CA GLY A 174 -2.01 -1.77 11.87
C GLY A 174 -3.31 -1.99 12.65
N LEU A 175 -4.21 -2.83 12.15
CA LEU A 175 -5.46 -3.19 12.82
C LEU A 175 -5.17 -3.87 14.18
N PHE A 176 -4.34 -4.92 14.18
CA PHE A 176 -3.99 -5.62 15.40
C PHE A 176 -3.13 -4.78 16.36
N GLY A 177 -2.32 -3.85 15.84
CA GLY A 177 -1.63 -2.85 16.66
C GLY A 177 -2.61 -1.94 17.41
N LYS A 178 -3.70 -1.51 16.75
CA LYS A 178 -4.77 -0.73 17.40
C LYS A 178 -5.62 -1.58 18.35
N ALA A 179 -5.81 -2.87 18.04
CA ALA A 179 -6.49 -3.78 18.96
C ALA A 179 -5.72 -3.93 20.28
N ILE A 180 -4.39 -3.97 20.24
CA ILE A 180 -3.54 -3.96 21.46
C ILE A 180 -3.65 -2.62 22.19
N GLU A 181 -3.49 -1.50 21.46
CA GLU A 181 -3.58 -0.15 22.03
C GLU A 181 -4.92 0.10 22.75
N TRP A 182 -6.00 -0.51 22.27
CA TRP A 182 -7.33 -0.38 22.85
C TRP A 182 -7.69 -1.49 23.85
N GLY A 183 -6.75 -2.37 24.17
CA GLY A 183 -6.90 -3.39 25.22
C GLY A 183 -7.65 -4.65 24.82
N TYR A 184 -7.88 -4.87 23.52
CA TYR A 184 -8.53 -6.10 23.04
C TYR A 184 -7.58 -7.29 22.94
N LEU A 185 -6.29 -7.05 22.73
CA LEU A 185 -5.27 -8.09 22.58
C LEU A 185 -3.99 -7.71 23.33
N THR A 186 -3.17 -8.69 23.62
CA THR A 186 -1.83 -8.52 24.21
C THR A 186 -0.73 -8.60 23.16
N ASP A 187 -0.95 -9.38 22.08
CA ASP A 187 0.03 -9.61 21.03
C ASP A 187 -0.53 -9.40 19.62
N ASN A 188 0.36 -9.00 18.70
CA ASN A 188 0.01 -8.79 17.30
C ASN A 188 0.31 -10.06 16.50
N PRO A 189 -0.72 -10.77 15.98
CA PRO A 189 -0.53 -12.01 15.23
C PRO A 189 0.24 -11.83 13.91
N VAL A 190 0.41 -10.59 13.42
CA VAL A 190 1.21 -10.28 12.21
C VAL A 190 2.70 -10.18 12.51
N LYS A 191 3.08 -10.06 13.79
CA LYS A 191 4.48 -9.96 14.23
C LYS A 191 5.26 -11.19 13.74
N GLY A 192 6.41 -10.96 13.11
CA GLY A 192 7.27 -12.03 12.57
C GLY A 192 6.91 -12.54 11.18
N ILE A 193 5.77 -12.13 10.60
CA ILE A 193 5.50 -12.41 9.18
C ILE A 193 6.41 -11.50 8.32
N ARG A 194 7.27 -12.11 7.51
CA ARG A 194 8.22 -11.40 6.65
C ARG A 194 7.50 -10.67 5.50
N THR A 195 8.03 -9.52 5.12
CA THR A 195 7.60 -8.82 3.90
C THR A 195 8.08 -9.55 2.66
N ARG A 196 7.31 -9.46 1.57
CA ARG A 196 7.68 -10.01 0.26
C ARG A 196 8.67 -9.09 -0.44
N LYS A 197 9.59 -9.68 -1.18
CA LYS A 197 10.48 -8.91 -2.06
C LYS A 197 9.64 -8.15 -3.08
N THR A 198 9.98 -6.90 -3.30
CA THR A 198 9.35 -6.07 -4.33
C THR A 198 10.42 -5.55 -5.27
N ASN A 199 10.20 -5.68 -6.56
CA ASN A 199 11.09 -5.08 -7.53
C ASN A 199 10.93 -3.56 -7.47
N LYS A 200 12.00 -2.87 -7.12
CA LYS A 200 12.03 -1.42 -7.18
C LYS A 200 12.16 -1.02 -8.64
N ARG A 201 11.20 -0.22 -9.10
CA ARG A 201 11.25 0.34 -10.45
C ARG A 201 12.30 1.45 -10.49
N ASP A 202 13.17 1.41 -11.46
CA ASP A 202 14.27 2.35 -11.69
C ASP A 202 14.16 3.08 -13.04
N ARG A 203 13.06 2.90 -13.77
CA ARG A 203 12.78 3.47 -15.08
C ARG A 203 12.70 5.01 -15.05
N PHE A 204 13.44 5.68 -15.94
CA PHE A 204 13.40 7.12 -16.22
C PHE A 204 13.71 7.35 -17.71
N LEU A 205 13.42 8.55 -18.24
CA LEU A 205 13.72 8.90 -19.63
C LEU A 205 15.22 8.97 -19.87
N GLN A 206 15.69 8.15 -20.81
CA GLN A 206 17.09 8.11 -21.23
C GLN A 206 17.40 9.27 -22.21
N SER A 207 18.70 9.53 -22.43
CA SER A 207 19.13 10.64 -23.30
C SER A 207 18.56 10.53 -24.71
N HIS A 208 18.49 9.33 -25.28
CA HIS A 208 17.95 9.09 -26.62
C HIS A 208 16.42 9.15 -26.70
N GLU A 209 15.71 9.03 -25.56
CA GLU A 209 14.25 9.09 -25.50
C GLU A 209 13.72 10.52 -25.31
N LEU A 210 14.50 11.42 -24.70
CA LEU A 210 14.07 12.79 -24.41
C LEU A 210 13.62 13.56 -25.64
N PRO A 211 14.37 13.61 -26.77
CA PRO A 211 13.90 14.33 -27.96
C PRO A 211 12.57 13.80 -28.46
N ARG A 212 12.39 12.48 -28.48
CA ARG A 212 11.16 11.82 -28.90
C ARG A 212 10.00 12.16 -27.96
N PHE A 213 10.24 12.10 -26.66
CA PHE A 213 9.24 12.43 -25.63
C PHE A 213 8.79 13.90 -25.75
N PHE A 214 9.72 14.84 -25.87
CA PHE A 214 9.37 16.26 -26.03
C PHE A 214 8.64 16.54 -27.33
N ALA A 215 9.02 15.92 -28.44
CA ALA A 215 8.31 16.04 -29.72
C ALA A 215 6.87 15.52 -29.62
N ALA A 216 6.67 14.35 -29.01
CA ALA A 216 5.35 13.76 -28.82
C ALA A 216 4.46 14.56 -27.85
N VAL A 217 5.03 15.11 -26.78
CA VAL A 217 4.32 16.00 -25.85
C VAL A 217 3.96 17.32 -26.53
N GLY A 218 4.87 17.89 -27.32
CA GLY A 218 4.63 19.15 -28.07
C GLY A 218 3.45 19.04 -29.05
N GLN A 219 3.20 17.85 -29.59
CA GLN A 219 2.06 17.57 -30.49
C GLN A 219 0.74 17.26 -29.75
N GLU A 220 0.70 17.28 -28.40
CA GLU A 220 -0.56 17.07 -27.66
C GLU A 220 -1.49 18.27 -27.85
N PRO A 221 -2.68 18.11 -28.50
CA PRO A 221 -3.55 19.22 -28.83
C PRO A 221 -4.20 19.85 -27.59
N ASN A 222 -4.34 19.10 -26.52
CA ASN A 222 -4.84 19.64 -25.25
C ASN A 222 -3.70 20.29 -24.47
N GLU A 223 -3.62 21.60 -24.51
CA GLU A 223 -2.59 22.40 -23.85
C GLU A 223 -2.52 22.15 -22.35
N THR A 224 -3.66 21.95 -21.66
CA THR A 224 -3.69 21.63 -20.24
C THR A 224 -2.97 20.31 -19.94
N ILE A 225 -3.17 19.32 -20.79
CA ILE A 225 -2.51 18.01 -20.68
C ILE A 225 -1.02 18.10 -21.03
N ARG A 226 -0.68 18.81 -22.11
CA ARG A 226 0.69 19.07 -22.55
C ARG A 226 1.51 19.69 -21.44
N ASP A 227 1.04 20.83 -20.94
CA ASP A 227 1.75 21.64 -19.95
C ASP A 227 1.81 20.95 -18.58
N TYR A 228 0.79 20.16 -18.24
CA TYR A 228 0.83 19.32 -17.06
C TYR A 228 2.00 18.32 -17.08
N PHE A 229 2.25 17.67 -18.22
CA PHE A 229 3.37 16.71 -18.31
C PHE A 229 4.73 17.42 -18.34
N LEU A 230 4.82 18.53 -19.05
CA LEU A 230 6.05 19.35 -19.02
C LEU A 230 6.37 19.83 -17.62
N LEU A 231 5.42 20.43 -16.89
CA LEU A 231 5.63 20.89 -15.53
C LEU A 231 5.87 19.73 -14.55
N SER A 232 5.27 18.56 -14.79
CA SER A 232 5.57 17.35 -14.00
C SER A 232 7.01 16.90 -14.16
N LEU A 233 7.58 16.99 -15.38
CA LEU A 233 8.98 16.69 -15.66
C LEU A 233 9.91 17.76 -15.09
N LEU A 234 9.66 19.03 -15.39
CA LEU A 234 10.54 20.14 -15.07
C LEU A 234 10.60 20.45 -13.56
N THR A 235 9.52 20.19 -12.82
CA THR A 235 9.48 20.39 -11.36
C THR A 235 9.85 19.15 -10.55
N GLY A 236 9.66 17.95 -11.12
CA GLY A 236 9.78 16.69 -10.41
C GLY A 236 8.84 16.58 -9.20
N ALA A 237 7.84 17.44 -9.08
CA ALA A 237 6.91 17.42 -7.97
C ALA A 237 6.02 16.14 -8.00
N ARG A 238 5.44 15.80 -6.85
CA ARG A 238 4.54 14.62 -6.82
C ARG A 238 3.31 14.87 -7.66
N ARG A 239 2.86 13.83 -8.43
CA ARG A 239 1.70 13.89 -9.32
C ARG A 239 0.52 14.67 -8.73
N ALA A 240 0.10 14.32 -7.51
CA ALA A 240 -1.05 14.97 -6.87
C ALA A 240 -0.84 16.47 -6.62
N ASN A 241 0.41 16.88 -6.34
CA ASN A 241 0.72 18.29 -6.11
C ASN A 241 0.64 19.08 -7.41
N VAL A 242 1.17 18.54 -8.53
CA VAL A 242 1.10 19.21 -9.83
C VAL A 242 -0.34 19.33 -10.28
N LEU A 243 -1.14 18.25 -10.16
CA LEU A 243 -2.58 18.28 -10.50
C LEU A 243 -3.35 19.36 -9.73
N ALA A 244 -3.07 19.54 -8.44
CA ALA A 244 -3.73 20.50 -7.57
C ALA A 244 -2.98 21.84 -7.43
N MET A 245 -2.07 22.16 -8.37
CA MET A 245 -1.27 23.38 -8.37
C MET A 245 -2.19 24.61 -8.46
N ARG A 246 -1.96 25.60 -7.57
CA ARG A 246 -2.75 26.83 -7.49
C ARG A 246 -1.94 28.05 -7.81
N TRP A 247 -2.54 29.04 -8.43
CA TRP A 247 -1.88 30.30 -8.78
C TRP A 247 -1.38 31.10 -7.58
N ASN A 248 -2.12 31.10 -6.47
CA ASN A 248 -1.73 31.77 -5.24
C ASN A 248 -0.56 31.12 -4.48
N GLN A 249 -0.07 29.99 -4.96
CA GLN A 249 1.10 29.27 -4.43
C GLN A 249 2.39 29.58 -5.21
N ILE A 250 2.29 30.33 -6.31
CA ILE A 250 3.38 30.53 -7.26
C ILE A 250 3.85 31.98 -7.22
N ASN A 251 5.13 32.17 -6.96
CA ASN A 251 5.82 33.44 -7.17
C ASN A 251 6.63 33.32 -8.47
N LEU A 252 6.09 33.86 -9.56
CA LEU A 252 6.73 33.81 -10.88
C LEU A 252 8.00 34.68 -10.95
N ALA A 253 8.04 35.79 -10.21
CA ALA A 253 9.20 36.67 -10.19
C ALA A 253 10.43 36.01 -9.54
N GLU A 254 10.20 35.26 -8.48
CA GLU A 254 11.27 34.51 -7.79
C GLU A 254 11.47 33.09 -8.34
N GLY A 255 10.61 32.62 -9.26
CA GLY A 255 10.68 31.26 -9.77
C GLY A 255 10.44 30.20 -8.67
N ILE A 256 9.49 30.46 -7.75
CA ILE A 256 9.22 29.58 -6.61
C ILE A 256 7.75 29.16 -6.60
N TRP A 257 7.53 27.86 -6.45
CA TRP A 257 6.21 27.28 -6.15
C TRP A 257 6.19 26.72 -4.73
N ARG A 258 5.38 27.30 -3.86
CA ARG A 258 5.21 26.87 -2.47
C ARG A 258 4.04 25.89 -2.36
N ILE A 259 4.33 24.65 -2.01
CA ILE A 259 3.33 23.61 -1.72
C ILE A 259 3.07 23.58 -0.21
N PRO A 260 1.91 24.02 0.28
CA PRO A 260 1.67 24.17 1.72
C PRO A 260 1.48 22.83 2.44
N ASP A 261 0.86 21.84 1.79
CA ASP A 261 0.65 20.48 2.33
C ASP A 261 1.16 19.43 1.34
N THR A 262 2.06 18.60 1.81
CA THR A 262 2.57 17.47 1.02
C THR A 262 2.18 16.14 1.66
N LYS A 263 2.33 15.04 0.93
CA LYS A 263 2.16 13.68 1.49
C LYS A 263 2.98 13.45 2.77
N ASN A 264 4.03 14.22 2.97
CA ASN A 264 4.93 14.11 4.11
C ASN A 264 4.51 15.00 5.30
N GLY A 265 3.45 15.82 5.16
CA GLY A 265 2.96 16.74 6.19
C GLY A 265 3.88 17.95 6.42
N THR A 266 4.84 18.23 5.52
CA THR A 266 5.73 19.40 5.62
C THR A 266 5.59 20.23 4.36
N PRO A 267 5.54 21.59 4.44
CA PRO A 267 5.57 22.46 3.28
C PRO A 267 6.83 22.22 2.43
N GLN A 268 6.74 22.49 1.14
CA GLN A 268 7.86 22.39 0.21
C GLN A 268 7.88 23.63 -0.69
N ASN A 269 9.06 24.23 -0.85
CA ASN A 269 9.33 25.16 -1.93
C ASN A 269 9.99 24.41 -3.08
N VAL A 270 9.40 24.49 -4.27
CA VAL A 270 9.91 23.94 -5.52
C VAL A 270 10.48 25.09 -6.33
N THR A 271 11.76 25.01 -6.68
CA THR A 271 12.38 25.94 -7.61
C THR A 271 11.90 25.64 -9.03
N LEU A 272 11.44 26.65 -9.72
CA LEU A 272 10.99 26.59 -11.12
C LEU A 272 12.15 27.00 -12.03
N SER A 273 12.42 26.19 -13.05
CA SER A 273 13.35 26.58 -14.11
C SER A 273 12.74 27.67 -14.99
N PRO A 274 13.54 28.43 -15.78
CA PRO A 274 13.02 29.42 -16.72
C PRO A 274 11.95 28.85 -17.66
N GLU A 275 12.13 27.63 -18.14
CA GLU A 275 11.16 26.94 -19.01
C GLU A 275 9.83 26.67 -18.29
N ALA A 276 9.89 26.25 -17.00
CA ALA A 276 8.68 26.04 -16.20
C ALA A 276 7.97 27.38 -15.91
N VAL A 277 8.71 28.44 -15.68
CA VAL A 277 8.16 29.79 -15.49
C VAL A 277 7.48 30.28 -16.77
N ASN A 278 8.10 30.11 -17.95
CA ASN A 278 7.51 30.50 -19.23
C ASN A 278 6.20 29.77 -19.50
N ILE A 279 6.12 28.47 -19.28
CA ILE A 279 4.86 27.71 -19.40
C ILE A 279 3.79 28.29 -18.47
N LEU A 280 4.15 28.63 -17.23
CA LEU A 280 3.21 29.18 -16.25
C LEU A 280 2.76 30.60 -16.61
N ILE A 281 3.63 31.45 -17.17
CA ILE A 281 3.27 32.78 -17.66
C ILE A 281 2.22 32.67 -18.77
N THR A 282 2.50 31.89 -19.82
CA THR A 282 1.56 31.67 -20.92
C THR A 282 0.22 31.13 -20.45
N ARG A 283 0.24 30.14 -19.54
CA ARG A 283 -1.00 29.58 -18.96
C ARG A 283 -1.77 30.60 -18.10
N LYS A 284 -1.10 31.55 -17.47
CA LYS A 284 -1.73 32.57 -16.62
C LYS A 284 -2.57 33.54 -17.46
N GLU A 285 -2.22 33.80 -18.70
CA GLU A 285 -2.95 34.69 -19.62
C GLU A 285 -4.39 34.19 -19.90
N THR A 286 -4.59 32.87 -19.93
CA THR A 286 -5.88 32.23 -20.18
C THR A 286 -6.53 31.63 -18.93
N ALA A 287 -5.99 31.92 -17.74
CA ALA A 287 -6.46 31.30 -16.51
C ALA A 287 -7.83 31.83 -16.08
N SER A 288 -8.79 30.92 -15.92
CA SER A 288 -10.18 31.21 -15.53
C SER A 288 -10.52 30.84 -14.07
N GLY A 289 -9.56 30.42 -13.26
CA GLY A 289 -9.83 29.92 -11.92
C GLY A 289 -8.60 29.79 -11.02
N PRO A 290 -8.74 29.23 -9.82
CA PRO A 290 -7.67 29.20 -8.83
C PRO A 290 -6.59 28.15 -9.15
N PHE A 291 -6.85 27.19 -10.04
CA PHE A 291 -5.93 26.10 -10.38
C PHE A 291 -5.20 26.36 -11.70
N VAL A 292 -3.92 25.95 -11.75
CA VAL A 292 -3.13 25.98 -12.98
C VAL A 292 -3.68 24.96 -14.00
N PHE A 293 -4.19 23.84 -13.51
CA PHE A 293 -4.81 22.79 -14.30
C PHE A 293 -6.26 22.59 -13.87
N PRO A 294 -7.20 23.38 -14.42
CA PRO A 294 -8.61 23.25 -14.09
C PRO A 294 -9.17 21.90 -14.57
N GLY A 295 -10.28 21.49 -13.98
CA GLY A 295 -11.02 20.28 -14.33
C GLY A 295 -12.46 20.37 -13.84
N ASP A 296 -13.37 19.71 -14.54
CA ASP A 296 -14.83 19.80 -14.36
C ASP A 296 -15.36 18.95 -13.16
N GLY A 297 -14.48 18.20 -12.52
CA GLY A 297 -14.86 17.38 -11.39
C GLY A 297 -15.00 18.16 -10.08
N ALA A 298 -15.58 17.53 -9.04
CA ALA A 298 -15.79 18.11 -7.71
C ALA A 298 -14.53 18.71 -7.05
N SER A 299 -13.34 18.31 -7.48
CA SER A 299 -12.07 18.88 -7.01
C SER A 299 -11.72 20.22 -7.64
N GLY A 300 -12.37 20.61 -8.74
CA GLY A 300 -12.11 21.81 -9.54
C GLY A 300 -10.77 21.78 -10.29
N HIS A 301 -10.03 20.70 -10.24
CA HIS A 301 -8.75 20.54 -10.94
C HIS A 301 -8.66 19.22 -11.69
N LEU A 302 -7.71 19.12 -12.62
CA LEU A 302 -7.41 17.90 -13.37
C LEU A 302 -7.12 16.73 -12.42
N ILE A 303 -7.78 15.59 -12.62
CA ILE A 303 -7.64 14.42 -11.72
C ILE A 303 -6.78 13.32 -12.35
N GLU A 304 -7.09 12.93 -13.59
CA GLU A 304 -6.53 11.73 -14.19
C GLU A 304 -6.19 11.90 -15.68
N PRO A 305 -4.95 12.33 -16.02
CA PRO A 305 -4.54 12.56 -17.41
C PRO A 305 -4.10 11.25 -18.13
N LYS A 306 -4.66 10.08 -17.79
CA LYS A 306 -4.23 8.78 -18.34
C LYS A 306 -4.38 8.69 -19.85
N LYS A 307 -5.51 9.19 -20.40
CA LYS A 307 -5.72 9.17 -21.84
C LYS A 307 -4.70 10.04 -22.58
N GLY A 308 -4.41 11.24 -22.05
CA GLY A 308 -3.36 12.09 -22.61
C GLY A 308 -1.98 11.47 -22.50
N TRP A 309 -1.68 10.81 -21.35
CA TRP A 309 -0.43 10.07 -21.18
C TRP A 309 -0.24 8.98 -22.23
N GLN A 310 -1.29 8.22 -22.53
CA GLN A 310 -1.27 7.19 -23.57
C GLN A 310 -1.04 7.79 -24.96
N ARG A 311 -1.74 8.87 -25.31
CA ARG A 311 -1.60 9.54 -26.60
C ARG A 311 -0.17 10.01 -26.91
N ILE A 312 0.61 10.40 -25.89
CA ILE A 312 2.02 10.78 -26.07
C ILE A 312 2.82 9.60 -26.64
N PHE A 313 2.70 8.42 -26.06
CA PHE A 313 3.40 7.23 -26.54
C PHE A 313 2.86 6.73 -27.88
N ASP A 314 1.58 6.89 -28.13
CA ASP A 314 0.95 6.53 -29.39
C ASP A 314 1.45 7.43 -30.53
N ARG A 315 1.68 8.73 -30.28
CA ARG A 315 2.30 9.65 -31.25
C ARG A 315 3.77 9.32 -31.48
N ASP A 316 4.53 9.06 -30.42
CA ASP A 316 5.90 8.64 -30.57
C ASP A 316 6.02 7.40 -31.44
N GLU A 317 5.23 6.36 -31.16
CA GLU A 317 5.21 5.14 -31.94
C GLU A 317 4.80 5.38 -33.41
N LEU A 318 3.73 6.17 -33.62
CA LEU A 318 3.28 6.53 -34.97
C LEU A 318 4.39 7.24 -35.75
N THR A 319 5.06 8.22 -35.14
CA THR A 319 6.16 8.96 -35.78
C THR A 319 7.31 8.03 -36.17
N GLN A 320 7.71 7.12 -35.27
CA GLN A 320 8.79 6.18 -35.57
C GLN A 320 8.41 5.14 -36.64
N LEU A 321 7.18 4.62 -36.60
CA LEU A 321 6.68 3.69 -37.59
C LEU A 321 6.59 4.35 -38.98
N THR A 322 6.04 5.58 -39.04
CA THR A 322 5.97 6.35 -40.28
C THR A 322 7.35 6.53 -40.90
N ALA A 323 8.34 6.96 -40.11
CA ALA A 323 9.71 7.13 -40.58
C ALA A 323 10.31 5.82 -41.13
N ARG A 324 10.06 4.68 -40.49
CA ARG A 324 10.53 3.37 -40.98
C ARG A 324 9.82 2.92 -42.27
N ILE A 325 8.51 3.19 -42.38
CA ILE A 325 7.74 2.86 -43.56
C ILE A 325 8.24 3.70 -44.78
N GLU A 326 8.49 4.99 -44.55
CA GLU A 326 9.02 5.91 -45.58
C GLU A 326 10.46 5.53 -45.97
N ALA A 327 11.31 5.18 -45.00
CA ALA A 327 12.64 4.68 -45.28
C ALA A 327 12.65 3.37 -46.09
N ALA A 328 11.60 2.56 -45.99
CA ALA A 328 11.37 1.38 -46.83
C ALA A 328 10.79 1.71 -48.22
N GLY A 329 10.76 2.98 -48.61
CA GLY A 329 10.27 3.45 -49.92
C GLY A 329 8.74 3.47 -50.08
N LYS A 330 8.00 3.38 -48.95
CA LYS A 330 6.53 3.39 -48.98
C LYS A 330 6.00 4.68 -48.36
N ALA A 331 5.29 5.49 -49.16
CA ALA A 331 4.62 6.70 -48.66
C ALA A 331 3.56 6.33 -47.59
N PHE A 332 3.54 7.11 -46.50
CA PHE A 332 2.55 7.01 -45.44
C PHE A 332 1.84 8.35 -45.23
N PRO A 333 0.91 8.72 -46.13
CA PRO A 333 0.26 10.03 -46.08
C PRO A 333 -0.66 10.15 -44.85
N VAL A 334 -0.81 11.40 -44.40
CA VAL A 334 -1.84 11.75 -43.40
C VAL A 334 -3.20 11.60 -44.07
N VAL A 335 -4.16 10.97 -43.41
CA VAL A 335 -5.53 10.83 -43.89
C VAL A 335 -6.40 11.86 -43.15
N GLU A 336 -7.10 12.69 -43.87
CA GLU A 336 -7.97 13.70 -43.29
C GLU A 336 -9.09 13.05 -42.44
N GLY A 337 -9.33 13.55 -41.25
CA GLY A 337 -10.31 13.00 -40.31
C GLY A 337 -9.92 11.71 -39.61
N GLU A 338 -8.74 11.13 -39.91
CA GLU A 338 -8.25 9.92 -39.24
C GLU A 338 -7.86 10.24 -37.78
N THR A 339 -8.31 9.40 -36.80
CA THR A 339 -7.88 9.55 -35.42
C THR A 339 -6.46 9.05 -35.23
N LEU A 340 -5.79 9.50 -34.14
CA LEU A 340 -4.45 8.99 -33.77
C LEU A 340 -4.44 7.46 -33.62
N THR A 341 -5.52 6.88 -33.10
CA THR A 341 -5.64 5.43 -32.90
C THR A 341 -5.70 4.72 -34.25
N ASP A 342 -6.50 5.20 -35.15
CA ASP A 342 -6.66 4.61 -36.50
C ASP A 342 -5.37 4.74 -37.32
N ALA A 343 -4.73 5.92 -37.28
CA ALA A 343 -3.43 6.15 -37.92
C ALA A 343 -2.36 5.21 -37.42
N LEU A 344 -2.29 5.00 -36.08
CA LEU A 344 -1.34 4.09 -35.47
C LEU A 344 -1.60 2.63 -35.86
N GLU A 345 -2.85 2.21 -35.89
CA GLU A 345 -3.22 0.84 -36.31
C GLU A 345 -2.90 0.61 -37.80
N ARG A 346 -3.14 1.60 -38.63
CA ARG A 346 -2.74 1.57 -40.05
C ARG A 346 -1.23 1.50 -40.21
N ALA A 347 -0.47 2.25 -39.40
CA ALA A 347 1.01 2.21 -39.40
C ALA A 347 1.52 0.84 -38.99
N ARG A 348 1.01 0.26 -37.90
CA ARG A 348 1.37 -1.09 -37.42
C ARG A 348 1.07 -2.16 -38.48
N THR A 349 -0.09 -2.11 -39.10
CA THR A 349 -0.50 -3.03 -40.16
C THR A 349 0.41 -2.90 -41.39
N THR A 350 0.76 -1.68 -41.77
CA THR A 350 1.67 -1.43 -42.89
C THR A 350 3.08 -1.93 -42.59
N ALA A 351 3.63 -1.63 -41.40
CA ALA A 351 4.93 -2.09 -40.99
C ALA A 351 5.00 -3.64 -40.96
N LYS A 352 3.98 -4.30 -40.43
CA LYS A 352 3.86 -5.77 -40.44
C LYS A 352 3.85 -6.34 -41.86
N ARG A 353 3.08 -5.74 -42.77
CA ARG A 353 3.00 -6.16 -44.19
C ARG A 353 4.34 -6.01 -44.89
N LEU A 354 5.09 -4.96 -44.58
CA LEU A 354 6.42 -4.71 -45.09
C LEU A 354 7.52 -5.50 -44.36
N LYS A 355 7.16 -6.29 -43.34
CA LYS A 355 8.08 -7.05 -42.47
C LYS A 355 9.17 -6.19 -41.86
N LEU A 356 8.84 -4.94 -41.50
CA LEU A 356 9.77 -4.03 -40.85
C LEU A 356 10.03 -4.46 -39.41
N ASP A 357 11.26 -4.27 -38.95
CA ASP A 357 11.57 -4.33 -37.53
C ASP A 357 10.84 -3.20 -36.82
N THR A 358 10.07 -3.50 -35.77
CA THR A 358 9.34 -2.53 -34.95
C THR A 358 9.90 -2.38 -33.55
N GLU A 359 11.03 -3.03 -33.25
CA GLU A 359 11.70 -2.88 -31.96
C GLU A 359 12.17 -1.42 -31.79
N GLY A 360 11.95 -0.85 -30.61
CA GLY A 360 12.33 0.52 -30.28
C GLY A 360 11.50 1.61 -30.95
N THR A 361 10.44 1.29 -31.72
CA THR A 361 9.53 2.32 -32.28
C THR A 361 8.70 3.03 -31.25
N ARG A 362 8.52 2.46 -30.09
CA ARG A 362 7.81 3.04 -28.95
C ARG A 362 8.79 3.28 -27.79
N ILE A 363 8.69 4.44 -27.15
CA ILE A 363 9.39 4.65 -25.88
C ILE A 363 8.96 3.58 -24.89
N GLU A 364 9.91 2.95 -24.20
CA GLU A 364 9.62 1.94 -23.19
C GLU A 364 8.61 2.43 -22.14
N PRO A 365 7.75 1.54 -21.61
CA PRO A 365 6.65 1.93 -20.73
C PRO A 365 7.10 2.78 -19.55
N LEU A 366 6.58 4.01 -19.49
CA LEU A 366 6.77 4.98 -18.42
C LEU A 366 5.46 5.18 -17.65
N ARG A 367 5.58 5.46 -16.36
CA ARG A 367 4.48 5.98 -15.54
C ARG A 367 4.66 7.49 -15.36
N ILE A 368 3.60 8.23 -15.14
CA ILE A 368 3.67 9.67 -14.86
C ILE A 368 4.67 9.99 -13.73
N HIS A 369 4.75 9.11 -12.71
CA HIS A 369 5.71 9.29 -11.60
C HIS A 369 7.17 9.10 -12.01
N ASP A 370 7.44 8.46 -13.14
CA ASP A 370 8.80 8.30 -13.65
C ASP A 370 9.37 9.61 -14.21
N LEU A 371 8.51 10.61 -14.55
CA LEU A 371 8.94 11.97 -14.88
C LEU A 371 9.72 12.62 -13.71
N ARG A 372 9.24 12.42 -12.49
CA ARG A 372 9.96 12.88 -11.28
C ARG A 372 11.30 12.14 -11.10
N ARG A 373 11.33 10.85 -11.44
CA ARG A 373 12.59 10.08 -11.43
C ARG A 373 13.53 10.57 -12.50
N THR A 374 13.02 10.95 -13.65
CA THR A 374 13.80 11.53 -14.73
C THR A 374 14.53 12.77 -14.25
N LEU A 375 13.83 13.75 -13.66
CA LEU A 375 14.51 14.94 -13.11
C LEU A 375 15.59 14.57 -12.09
N GLY A 376 15.29 13.72 -11.12
CA GLY A 376 16.27 13.30 -10.11
C GLY A 376 17.48 12.57 -10.69
N SER A 377 17.27 11.71 -11.70
CA SER A 377 18.37 11.01 -12.39
C SER A 377 19.22 11.96 -13.21
N TRP A 378 18.59 12.93 -13.87
CA TRP A 378 19.32 13.96 -14.63
C TRP A 378 20.11 14.91 -13.72
N GLN A 379 19.58 15.26 -12.54
CA GLN A 379 20.35 16.00 -11.52
C GLN A 379 21.58 15.19 -11.07
N ALA A 380 21.41 13.88 -10.83
CA ALA A 380 22.53 12.99 -10.48
C ALA A 380 23.57 12.92 -11.61
N LYS A 381 23.12 12.82 -12.87
CA LYS A 381 23.97 12.81 -14.07
C LYS A 381 24.80 14.10 -14.20
N GLN A 382 24.26 15.23 -13.77
CA GLN A 382 24.96 16.53 -13.73
C GLN A 382 25.84 16.70 -12.46
N GLY A 383 26.03 15.66 -11.66
CA GLY A 383 26.89 15.69 -10.48
C GLY A 383 26.26 16.31 -9.23
N ALA A 384 24.94 16.54 -9.21
CA ALA A 384 24.29 17.05 -8.01
C ALA A 384 24.37 16.03 -6.86
N SER A 385 24.70 16.51 -5.65
CA SER A 385 24.75 15.63 -4.48
C SER A 385 23.38 15.05 -4.13
N LEU A 386 23.36 13.86 -3.52
CA LEU A 386 22.11 13.24 -3.06
C LEU A 386 21.33 14.13 -2.07
N ALA A 387 22.02 14.99 -1.32
CA ALA A 387 21.38 15.96 -0.43
C ALA A 387 20.59 17.01 -1.23
N ILE A 388 21.16 17.55 -2.30
CA ILE A 388 20.51 18.51 -3.20
C ILE A 388 19.31 17.86 -3.89
N ILE A 389 19.50 16.67 -4.47
CA ILE A 389 18.41 15.89 -5.12
C ILE A 389 17.29 15.59 -4.11
N GLY A 390 17.65 15.15 -2.91
CA GLY A 390 16.70 14.86 -1.84
C GLY A 390 15.88 16.10 -1.44
N LYS A 391 16.52 17.27 -1.33
CA LYS A 391 15.86 18.56 -1.04
C LYS A 391 14.96 19.00 -2.18
N SER A 392 15.44 18.97 -3.43
CA SER A 392 14.69 19.30 -4.64
C SER A 392 13.41 18.45 -4.74
N LEU A 393 13.52 17.16 -4.51
CA LEU A 393 12.41 16.21 -4.59
C LEU A 393 11.62 16.04 -3.28
N ASN A 394 11.94 16.75 -2.20
CA ASN A 394 11.31 16.59 -0.87
C ASN A 394 11.25 15.13 -0.39
N HIS A 395 12.41 14.48 -0.32
CA HIS A 395 12.57 13.17 0.29
C HIS A 395 12.89 13.30 1.78
N LYS A 396 12.17 12.54 2.63
CA LYS A 396 12.43 12.52 4.09
C LYS A 396 13.62 11.67 4.48
N SER A 397 14.01 10.71 3.64
CA SER A 397 15.12 9.81 3.94
C SER A 397 16.12 9.76 2.79
N GLN A 398 17.39 9.63 3.13
CA GLN A 398 18.47 9.42 2.15
C GLN A 398 18.26 8.15 1.34
N GLN A 399 17.65 7.10 1.94
CA GLN A 399 17.31 5.86 1.23
C GLN A 399 16.34 6.08 0.05
N ALA A 400 15.43 7.05 0.15
CA ALA A 400 14.53 7.39 -0.95
C ALA A 400 15.28 8.05 -2.11
N THR A 401 16.38 8.75 -1.83
CA THR A 401 17.23 9.43 -2.83
C THR A 401 18.33 8.52 -3.36
N ALA A 402 18.76 7.53 -2.58
CA ALA A 402 19.83 6.59 -2.96
C ALA A 402 19.56 5.78 -4.24
N ILE A 403 18.29 5.74 -4.68
CA ILE A 403 17.95 5.16 -5.99
C ILE A 403 18.66 5.87 -7.14
N TYR A 404 18.81 7.19 -7.06
CA TYR A 404 19.44 7.99 -8.11
C TYR A 404 20.96 7.77 -8.20
N ALA A 405 21.61 7.39 -7.11
CA ALA A 405 23.03 7.03 -7.12
C ALA A 405 23.34 5.74 -7.91
N ARG A 406 22.30 4.93 -8.19
CA ARG A 406 22.45 3.63 -8.88
C ARG A 406 22.14 3.71 -10.38
N LEU A 407 21.57 4.82 -10.83
CA LEU A 407 20.93 4.89 -12.15
C LEU A 407 21.87 5.36 -13.27
N ASP A 408 23.00 5.95 -12.92
CA ASP A 408 23.96 6.43 -13.93
C ASP A 408 25.40 6.24 -13.45
N LEU A 409 26.19 5.56 -14.28
CA LEU A 409 27.63 5.34 -14.05
C LEU A 409 28.50 6.45 -14.64
N ASP A 410 27.93 7.36 -15.44
CA ASP A 410 28.71 8.41 -16.10
C ASP A 410 29.37 9.36 -15.12
N PRO A 411 28.70 9.87 -14.04
CA PRO A 411 29.35 10.67 -13.01
C PRO A 411 30.44 9.89 -12.25
N VAL A 412 30.23 8.61 -12.01
CA VAL A 412 31.21 7.74 -11.35
C VAL A 412 32.44 7.60 -12.25
N ARG A 413 32.23 7.32 -13.54
CA ARG A 413 33.31 7.22 -14.54
C ARG A 413 34.07 8.53 -14.67
N ALA A 414 33.37 9.66 -14.74
CA ALA A 414 34.00 10.98 -14.82
C ALA A 414 34.86 11.26 -13.58
N SER A 415 34.35 10.97 -12.38
CA SER A 415 35.07 11.12 -11.11
C SER A 415 36.30 10.22 -11.04
N VAL A 416 36.16 8.94 -11.40
CA VAL A 416 37.29 7.99 -11.42
C VAL A 416 38.34 8.42 -12.43
N ASN A 417 37.94 8.83 -13.63
CA ASN A 417 38.86 9.31 -14.65
C ASN A 417 39.62 10.59 -14.21
N ALA A 418 38.91 11.53 -13.62
CA ALA A 418 39.53 12.76 -13.09
C ALA A 418 40.52 12.47 -11.95
N ALA A 419 40.14 11.65 -10.99
CA ALA A 419 41.00 11.23 -9.89
C ALA A 419 42.22 10.46 -10.39
N THR A 420 42.03 9.51 -11.32
CA THR A 420 43.13 8.73 -11.91
C THR A 420 44.07 9.63 -12.70
N ALA A 421 43.52 10.56 -13.49
CA ALA A 421 44.34 11.52 -14.23
C ALA A 421 45.21 12.37 -13.29
N ALA A 422 44.61 12.91 -12.19
CA ALA A 422 45.33 13.68 -11.19
C ALA A 422 46.41 12.84 -10.47
N MET A 423 46.15 11.58 -10.13
CA MET A 423 47.13 10.67 -9.55
C MET A 423 48.30 10.39 -10.51
N MET A 424 48.00 10.14 -11.79
CA MET A 424 49.04 9.93 -12.82
C MET A 424 49.90 11.16 -13.08
N GLU A 425 49.28 12.33 -13.03
CA GLU A 425 49.98 13.60 -13.13
C GLU A 425 50.88 13.83 -11.91
N ALA A 426 50.36 13.67 -10.69
CA ALA A 426 51.13 13.80 -9.45
C ALA A 426 52.30 12.80 -9.34
N SER A 427 52.16 11.60 -9.94
CA SER A 427 53.20 10.58 -9.99
C SER A 427 54.25 10.83 -11.07
N GLY A 428 54.10 11.84 -11.92
CA GLY A 428 54.99 12.11 -13.04
C GLY A 428 54.84 11.17 -14.23
N MET A 429 53.85 10.23 -14.19
CA MET A 429 53.63 9.27 -15.28
C MET A 429 52.86 9.86 -16.45
N LYS A 430 52.22 11.04 -16.27
CA LYS A 430 51.51 11.77 -17.32
C LYS A 430 52.02 13.21 -17.34
N LYS A 431 52.58 13.65 -18.47
CA LYS A 431 52.96 15.07 -18.64
C LYS A 431 51.72 15.94 -18.65
N PRO A 432 51.75 17.14 -18.02
CA PRO A 432 50.62 18.07 -18.10
C PRO A 432 50.32 18.37 -19.57
N ALA A 433 49.02 18.45 -19.91
CA ALA A 433 48.61 18.80 -21.27
C ALA A 433 49.13 20.23 -21.59
N ASP A 434 49.82 20.37 -22.68
CA ASP A 434 50.32 21.65 -23.15
C ASP A 434 49.11 22.54 -23.56
N VAL A 435 48.68 23.42 -22.69
CA VAL A 435 47.52 24.30 -22.93
C VAL A 435 47.98 25.39 -23.89
N LYS A 436 47.83 25.18 -25.20
CA LYS A 436 48.05 26.25 -26.20
C LYS A 436 46.89 27.24 -26.10
N PRO A 437 47.18 28.53 -25.85
CA PRO A 437 46.15 29.54 -25.83
C PRO A 437 45.47 29.62 -27.21
N ILE A 438 44.13 29.56 -27.23
CA ILE A 438 43.34 29.77 -28.44
C ILE A 438 43.59 31.21 -28.92
N ARG A 439 44.34 31.39 -30.03
CA ARG A 439 44.48 32.68 -30.69
C ARG A 439 43.08 33.13 -31.13
N LYS A 440 42.60 34.25 -30.51
CA LYS A 440 41.40 34.93 -31.00
C LYS A 440 41.67 35.30 -32.47
N ALA A 441 40.85 34.76 -33.39
CA ALA A 441 40.81 35.25 -34.73
C ALA A 441 40.52 36.76 -34.68
N ARG A 442 41.40 37.58 -35.23
CA ARG A 442 41.12 39.00 -35.47
C ARG A 442 40.03 39.09 -36.53
N ALA A 443 39.01 39.89 -36.21
CA ALA A 443 37.92 40.28 -37.12
C ALA A 443 38.47 40.99 -38.34
#